data_caf39eef7e41892b4379405498b91622
#
_entry.id   caf39eef7e41892b4379405498b91622
#
_cell.length_a   1.000
_cell.length_b   1.000
_cell.length_c   1.000
_cell.angle_alpha   90.00
_cell.angle_beta   90.00
_cell.angle_gamma   90.00
#
_symmetry.space_group_name_H-M   'P 1'
#
loop_
_entity.id
_entity.type
_entity.pdbx_description
1 polymer ?
#
loop_
_entity_poly.entity_id
_entity_poly.type
_entity_poly.pdbx_seq_one_letter_code
_entity_poly.pdbx_strand_id
1 'polypeptide(L)'
;MSQSFLSRLPLSRFELDRDHLGRERPALFDELWANPATRILLIFQGSALLATPDSLALLPVDAVPHFSERVYLGTSTSTTSPEPAGTPIVAVELDDAGHLAESDWANLRQVGSRLSDRDAGLLTEALGILNWHTSHRFSPRTGEPTVSEKGGWVRRDPVSGGEVFPRTDPAIIVGVTDADDRILLGSNALWESNRYSLLAGFVEPGESLESAVMREVHEESGLRVVDPVYLGSQPWPFPASLMVGFTARVEDGFTGAATPDGAEILDRGAQVADASGV
;
A
#
# COMPACT_ATOMS: atom_id res chain seq x y z
N MET A 1 -8.71 24.47 -12.83
CA MET A 1 -8.61 23.07 -13.28
C MET A 1 -8.92 22.19 -12.06
N SER A 2 -9.92 21.32 -12.14
CA SER A 2 -10.21 20.38 -11.07
C SER A 2 -8.99 19.45 -10.90
N GLN A 3 -8.43 19.38 -9.68
CA GLN A 3 -7.42 18.36 -9.39
C GLN A 3 -8.02 16.99 -9.71
N SER A 4 -7.26 16.12 -10.39
CA SER A 4 -7.73 14.77 -10.65
C SER A 4 -7.99 14.05 -9.32
N PHE A 5 -8.94 13.13 -9.28
CA PHE A 5 -9.23 12.33 -8.07
C PHE A 5 -7.95 11.66 -7.52
N LEU A 6 -7.10 11.16 -8.41
CA LEU A 6 -5.84 10.48 -8.06
C LEU A 6 -4.88 11.36 -7.26
N SER A 7 -4.78 12.66 -7.57
CA SER A 7 -3.89 13.57 -6.83
C SER A 7 -4.35 13.83 -5.38
N ARG A 8 -5.54 13.41 -5.02
CA ARG A 8 -6.09 13.50 -3.65
C ARG A 8 -5.90 12.25 -2.83
N LEU A 9 -5.46 11.14 -3.45
CA LEU A 9 -5.20 9.88 -2.75
C LEU A 9 -3.79 9.91 -2.12
N PRO A 10 -3.66 9.91 -0.79
CA PRO A 10 -2.38 10.15 -0.11
C PRO A 10 -1.25 9.22 -0.54
N LEU A 11 -1.54 7.93 -0.72
CA LEU A 11 -0.52 6.92 -1.03
C LEU A 11 -0.35 6.64 -2.54
N SER A 12 -1.08 7.35 -3.41
CA SER A 12 -0.90 7.29 -4.87
C SER A 12 0.08 8.33 -5.40
N ARG A 13 0.55 9.22 -4.52
CA ARG A 13 1.49 10.29 -4.85
C ARG A 13 2.91 9.73 -4.93
N PHE A 14 3.69 10.13 -5.93
CA PHE A 14 5.09 9.73 -6.04
C PHE A 14 5.87 10.69 -6.94
N GLU A 15 7.16 10.86 -6.65
CA GLU A 15 8.14 11.59 -7.46
C GLU A 15 9.43 10.76 -7.55
N LEU A 16 9.32 9.59 -8.22
CA LEU A 16 10.38 8.61 -8.38
C LEU A 16 10.42 8.09 -9.81
N ASP A 17 11.62 7.93 -10.35
CA ASP A 17 11.89 7.01 -11.46
C ASP A 17 12.34 5.69 -10.85
N ARG A 18 11.56 4.63 -11.08
CA ARG A 18 11.85 3.29 -10.54
C ARG A 18 13.06 2.62 -11.17
N ASP A 19 13.68 3.23 -12.18
CA ASP A 19 14.92 2.80 -12.84
C ASP A 19 14.97 1.28 -13.08
N HIS A 20 13.97 0.76 -13.77
CA HIS A 20 13.81 -0.69 -13.95
C HIS A 20 15.01 -1.34 -14.68
N LEU A 21 15.70 -0.61 -15.57
CA LEU A 21 16.92 -1.07 -16.24
C LEU A 21 18.11 -1.09 -15.28
N GLY A 22 18.17 -0.13 -14.36
CA GLY A 22 19.22 -0.08 -13.34
C GLY A 22 19.22 -1.29 -12.41
N ARG A 23 18.03 -1.86 -12.12
CA ARG A 23 17.88 -3.05 -11.27
C ARG A 23 18.56 -4.29 -11.81
N GLU A 24 18.74 -4.38 -13.13
CA GLU A 24 19.35 -5.54 -13.80
C GLU A 24 20.88 -5.55 -13.69
N ARG A 25 21.51 -4.48 -13.20
CA ARG A 25 22.98 -4.39 -13.09
C ARG A 25 23.50 -5.32 -11.99
N PRO A 26 24.43 -6.25 -12.31
CA PRO A 26 24.94 -7.20 -11.33
C PRO A 26 25.66 -6.54 -10.13
N ALA A 27 26.35 -5.41 -10.37
CA ALA A 27 27.11 -4.68 -9.36
C ALA A 27 26.30 -3.48 -8.76
N LEU A 28 24.99 -3.42 -8.96
CA LEU A 28 24.17 -2.28 -8.59
C LEU A 28 24.42 -1.79 -7.16
N PHE A 29 24.38 -2.67 -6.19
CA PHE A 29 24.55 -2.27 -4.79
C PHE A 29 25.99 -1.82 -4.46
N ASP A 30 27.00 -2.41 -5.08
CA ASP A 30 28.37 -1.94 -4.90
C ASP A 30 28.57 -0.54 -5.49
N GLU A 31 27.97 -0.27 -6.66
CA GLU A 31 27.95 1.06 -7.28
C GLU A 31 27.20 2.08 -6.41
N LEU A 32 26.02 1.71 -5.87
CA LEU A 32 25.23 2.56 -5.00
C LEU A 32 25.96 2.89 -3.69
N TRP A 33 26.63 1.92 -3.07
CA TRP A 33 27.41 2.15 -1.84
C TRP A 33 28.68 2.97 -2.07
N ALA A 34 29.27 2.91 -3.26
CA ALA A 34 30.41 3.75 -3.66
C ALA A 34 29.99 5.17 -4.05
N ASN A 35 28.72 5.43 -4.32
CA ASN A 35 28.24 6.73 -4.76
C ASN A 35 27.82 7.61 -3.54
N PRO A 36 28.53 8.72 -3.24
CA PRO A 36 28.22 9.58 -2.11
C PRO A 36 26.87 10.32 -2.22
N ALA A 37 26.28 10.33 -3.42
CA ALA A 37 24.95 10.91 -3.63
C ALA A 37 23.82 9.94 -3.20
N THR A 38 24.08 8.64 -3.04
CA THR A 38 23.08 7.67 -2.62
C THR A 38 22.52 8.03 -1.24
N ARG A 39 21.22 7.87 -1.10
CA ARG A 39 20.49 8.07 0.17
C ARG A 39 19.79 6.80 0.59
N ILE A 40 19.77 6.58 1.90
CA ILE A 40 19.21 5.39 2.51
C ILE A 40 17.99 5.74 3.35
N LEU A 41 16.88 5.11 3.06
CA LEU A 41 15.67 5.12 3.86
C LEU A 41 15.71 3.96 4.85
N LEU A 42 15.72 4.26 6.14
CA LEU A 42 15.70 3.26 7.19
C LEU A 42 14.27 2.83 7.49
N ILE A 43 14.05 1.53 7.51
CA ILE A 43 12.79 0.91 7.97
C ILE A 43 13.10 0.01 9.16
N PHE A 44 12.29 0.11 10.20
CA PHE A 44 12.34 -0.75 11.38
C PHE A 44 10.92 -1.07 11.83
N GLN A 45 10.58 -2.36 11.88
CA GLN A 45 9.25 -2.87 12.27
C GLN A 45 8.08 -2.15 11.56
N GLY A 46 8.22 -1.93 10.24
CA GLY A 46 7.20 -1.29 9.41
C GLY A 46 7.05 0.23 9.60
N SER A 47 7.98 0.85 10.32
CA SER A 47 8.06 2.31 10.51
C SER A 47 9.30 2.87 9.83
N ALA A 48 9.24 4.13 9.37
CA ALA A 48 10.36 4.85 8.80
C ALA A 48 10.91 5.87 9.79
N LEU A 49 12.23 6.10 9.72
CA LEU A 49 12.87 7.19 10.46
C LEU A 49 12.47 8.54 9.85
N LEU A 50 12.05 9.49 10.67
CA LEU A 50 11.67 10.83 10.27
C LEU A 50 12.78 11.86 10.56
N ALA A 51 12.95 12.81 9.66
CA ALA A 51 13.77 14.01 9.89
C ALA A 51 12.93 15.12 10.56
N THR A 52 11.66 15.21 10.20
CA THR A 52 10.66 16.12 10.79
C THR A 52 9.31 15.38 10.83
N PRO A 53 8.28 15.86 11.53
CA PRO A 53 6.96 15.20 11.57
C PRO A 53 6.32 14.93 10.20
N ASP A 54 6.80 15.56 9.12
CA ASP A 54 6.25 15.50 7.77
C ASP A 54 7.29 15.20 6.68
N SER A 55 8.51 14.75 7.07
CA SER A 55 9.56 14.34 6.13
C SER A 55 10.35 13.13 6.59
N LEU A 56 10.74 12.28 5.64
CA LEU A 56 11.60 11.12 5.89
C LEU A 56 13.05 11.57 6.13
N ALA A 57 13.75 10.85 7.03
CA ALA A 57 15.20 10.97 7.15
C ALA A 57 15.87 10.08 6.10
N LEU A 58 16.54 10.68 5.13
CA LEU A 58 17.35 9.97 4.15
C LEU A 58 18.84 10.14 4.52
N LEU A 59 19.47 9.05 4.94
CA LEU A 59 20.83 9.04 5.45
C LEU A 59 21.86 8.79 4.34
N PRO A 60 23.11 9.28 4.46
CA PRO A 60 24.20 8.84 3.62
C PRO A 60 24.58 7.38 3.93
N VAL A 61 25.23 6.72 2.97
CA VAL A 61 25.54 5.26 3.06
C VAL A 61 26.46 4.89 4.24
N ASP A 62 27.34 5.80 4.68
CA ASP A 62 28.27 5.59 5.79
C ASP A 62 27.62 5.75 7.17
N ALA A 63 26.39 6.25 7.24
CA ALA A 63 25.63 6.40 8.48
C ALA A 63 24.64 5.26 8.75
N VAL A 64 24.60 4.22 7.88
CA VAL A 64 23.61 3.16 7.96
C VAL A 64 24.04 2.08 8.97
N PRO A 65 23.19 1.72 9.97
CA PRO A 65 23.43 0.59 10.86
C PRO A 65 23.40 -0.76 10.11
N HIS A 66 23.63 -1.85 10.85
CA HIS A 66 23.44 -3.19 10.32
C HIS A 66 21.99 -3.42 9.90
N PHE A 67 21.79 -4.08 8.75
CA PHE A 67 20.48 -4.34 8.17
C PHE A 67 20.39 -5.78 7.61
N SER A 68 19.17 -6.33 7.58
CA SER A 68 18.88 -7.68 7.08
C SER A 68 18.52 -7.73 5.61
N GLU A 69 17.88 -6.70 5.08
CA GLU A 69 17.44 -6.65 3.69
C GLU A 69 17.62 -5.23 3.12
N ARG A 70 17.80 -5.14 1.81
CA ARG A 70 17.90 -3.86 1.09
C ARG A 70 17.20 -3.90 -0.25
N VAL A 71 16.58 -2.78 -0.63
CA VAL A 71 15.84 -2.64 -1.88
C VAL A 71 16.19 -1.33 -2.56
N TYR A 72 16.57 -1.37 -3.83
CA TYR A 72 16.74 -0.19 -4.64
C TYR A 72 15.38 0.34 -5.09
N LEU A 73 15.00 1.52 -4.64
CA LEU A 73 13.71 2.14 -4.97
C LEU A 73 13.73 2.92 -6.28
N GLY A 74 14.94 3.26 -6.78
CA GLY A 74 15.11 4.07 -7.98
C GLY A 74 15.76 5.42 -7.67
N THR A 75 15.41 6.44 -8.45
CA THR A 75 15.95 7.80 -8.30
C THR A 75 14.85 8.82 -8.06
N SER A 76 15.14 9.83 -7.22
CA SER A 76 14.24 10.97 -7.00
C SER A 76 14.02 11.74 -8.31
N THR A 77 12.77 12.08 -8.61
CA THR A 77 12.43 13.06 -9.68
C THR A 77 11.98 14.39 -9.10
N SER A 78 11.94 14.52 -7.76
CA SER A 78 11.51 15.73 -7.09
C SER A 78 12.44 16.90 -7.38
N THR A 79 11.85 18.06 -7.62
CA THR A 79 12.57 19.33 -7.80
C THR A 79 12.50 20.23 -6.57
N THR A 80 11.73 19.83 -5.56
CA THR A 80 11.47 20.61 -4.34
C THR A 80 12.05 19.98 -3.08
N SER A 81 12.53 18.72 -3.16
CA SER A 81 13.14 18.01 -2.04
C SER A 81 14.59 18.46 -1.79
N PRO A 82 15.11 18.26 -0.57
CA PRO A 82 16.50 18.58 -0.25
C PRO A 82 17.52 17.88 -1.15
N GLU A 83 17.26 16.62 -1.51
CA GLU A 83 18.09 15.86 -2.44
C GLU A 83 17.72 16.20 -3.88
N PRO A 84 18.70 16.46 -4.75
CA PRO A 84 18.44 16.82 -6.14
C PRO A 84 17.80 15.66 -6.93
N ALA A 85 17.08 16.00 -8.01
CA ALA A 85 16.59 15.01 -8.95
C ALA A 85 17.76 14.14 -9.47
N GLY A 86 17.50 12.84 -9.64
CA GLY A 86 18.52 11.83 -9.99
C GLY A 86 19.24 11.22 -8.79
N THR A 87 18.96 11.64 -7.55
CA THR A 87 19.51 11.01 -6.34
C THR A 87 19.04 9.57 -6.23
N PRO A 88 19.95 8.56 -6.19
CA PRO A 88 19.58 7.18 -5.99
C PRO A 88 19.12 6.94 -4.54
N ILE A 89 18.05 6.14 -4.36
CA ILE A 89 17.49 5.86 -3.04
C ILE A 89 17.36 4.35 -2.84
N VAL A 90 17.86 3.89 -1.69
CA VAL A 90 17.76 2.49 -1.23
C VAL A 90 17.00 2.45 0.08
N ALA A 91 16.04 1.56 0.21
CA ALA A 91 15.47 1.21 1.51
C ALA A 91 16.24 0.07 2.14
N VAL A 92 16.41 0.10 3.46
CA VAL A 92 16.97 -1.01 4.25
C VAL A 92 16.05 -1.35 5.41
N GLU A 93 15.90 -2.66 5.69
CA GLU A 93 15.22 -3.17 6.88
C GLU A 93 16.26 -3.39 7.98
N LEU A 94 16.12 -2.68 9.09
CA LEU A 94 17.01 -2.81 10.22
C LEU A 94 16.61 -4.01 11.10
N ASP A 95 17.60 -4.72 11.62
CA ASP A 95 17.39 -5.76 12.64
C ASP A 95 17.19 -5.15 14.03
N ASP A 96 17.82 -3.99 14.28
CA ASP A 96 17.76 -3.26 15.54
C ASP A 96 17.84 -1.75 15.26
N ALA A 97 16.97 -0.97 15.90
CA ALA A 97 17.00 0.49 15.82
C ALA A 97 18.22 1.10 16.55
N GLY A 98 18.90 0.34 17.40
CA GLY A 98 20.10 0.74 18.13
C GLY A 98 19.85 1.94 19.04
N HIS A 99 20.61 3.02 18.82
CA HIS A 99 20.55 4.26 19.61
C HIS A 99 19.55 5.31 19.05
N LEU A 100 18.84 4.96 17.96
CA LEU A 100 17.85 5.87 17.38
C LEU A 100 16.61 5.95 18.28
N ALA A 101 16.18 7.15 18.60
CA ALA A 101 15.08 7.37 19.53
C ALA A 101 13.76 6.81 18.97
N GLU A 102 12.97 6.15 19.80
CA GLU A 102 11.67 5.58 19.43
C GLU A 102 10.70 6.64 18.89
N SER A 103 10.78 7.88 19.39
CA SER A 103 9.94 9.02 18.97
C SER A 103 10.17 9.47 17.53
N ASP A 104 11.28 9.07 16.92
CA ASP A 104 11.66 9.52 15.57
C ASP A 104 11.14 8.56 14.49
N TRP A 105 10.49 7.47 14.89
CA TRP A 105 9.90 6.50 13.98
C TRP A 105 8.39 6.68 13.84
N ALA A 106 7.91 6.59 12.61
CA ALA A 106 6.47 6.61 12.35
C ALA A 106 6.07 5.66 11.23
N ASN A 107 4.87 5.08 11.38
CA ASN A 107 4.33 4.22 10.35
C ASN A 107 3.56 5.03 9.29
N LEU A 108 3.42 4.43 8.09
CA LEU A 108 2.79 5.07 6.94
C LEU A 108 1.33 5.51 7.21
N ARG A 109 0.57 4.78 8.06
CA ARG A 109 -0.81 5.16 8.39
C ARG A 109 -0.89 6.50 9.14
N GLN A 110 0.13 6.80 9.94
CA GLN A 110 0.19 8.02 10.74
C GLN A 110 0.69 9.22 9.93
N VAL A 111 1.62 9.01 8.99
CA VAL A 111 2.31 10.11 8.34
C VAL A 111 2.01 10.27 6.84
N GLY A 112 1.49 9.23 6.18
CA GLY A 112 1.33 9.20 4.72
C GLY A 112 0.60 10.39 4.10
N SER A 113 -0.40 10.95 4.79
CA SER A 113 -1.12 12.13 4.29
C SER A 113 -0.34 13.44 4.41
N ARG A 114 0.67 13.50 5.28
CA ARG A 114 1.47 14.71 5.55
C ARG A 114 2.78 14.75 4.78
N LEU A 115 3.29 13.60 4.38
CA LEU A 115 4.53 13.48 3.62
C LEU A 115 4.43 14.19 2.26
N SER A 116 5.55 14.63 1.72
CA SER A 116 5.68 15.07 0.32
C SER A 116 5.32 13.95 -0.65
N ASP A 117 5.08 14.27 -1.93
CA ASP A 117 4.78 13.27 -2.96
C ASP A 117 5.92 12.26 -3.12
N ARG A 118 7.18 12.73 -3.05
CA ARG A 118 8.37 11.88 -3.04
C ARG A 118 8.38 10.94 -1.83
N ASP A 119 8.26 11.47 -0.63
CA ASP A 119 8.40 10.71 0.60
C ASP A 119 7.24 9.72 0.79
N ALA A 120 6.01 10.11 0.42
CA ALA A 120 4.88 9.20 0.42
C ALA A 120 5.10 8.03 -0.55
N GLY A 121 5.60 8.32 -1.76
CA GLY A 121 5.95 7.30 -2.75
C GLY A 121 7.06 6.36 -2.25
N LEU A 122 8.15 6.91 -1.73
CA LEU A 122 9.28 6.14 -1.18
C LEU A 122 8.84 5.19 -0.07
N LEU A 123 8.11 5.69 0.93
CA LEU A 123 7.69 4.86 2.06
C LEU A 123 6.68 3.80 1.65
N THR A 124 5.73 4.15 0.76
CA THR A 124 4.75 3.20 0.23
C THR A 124 5.42 2.06 -0.55
N GLU A 125 6.39 2.39 -1.41
CA GLU A 125 7.13 1.42 -2.20
C GLU A 125 8.02 0.54 -1.32
N ALA A 126 8.78 1.15 -0.40
CA ALA A 126 9.66 0.45 0.52
C ALA A 126 8.89 -0.60 1.34
N LEU A 127 7.78 -0.20 1.96
CA LEU A 127 6.97 -1.11 2.76
C LEU A 127 6.36 -2.23 1.92
N GLY A 128 5.86 -1.94 0.71
CA GLY A 128 5.31 -2.96 -0.17
C GLY A 128 6.31 -4.06 -0.50
N ILE A 129 7.56 -3.68 -0.80
CA ILE A 129 8.61 -4.65 -1.15
C ILE A 129 9.20 -5.33 0.09
N LEU A 130 9.47 -4.62 1.18
CA LEU A 130 10.04 -5.21 2.39
C LEU A 130 9.06 -6.18 3.08
N ASN A 131 7.78 -5.86 3.13
CA ASN A 131 6.74 -6.79 3.60
C ASN A 131 6.72 -8.09 2.77
N TRP A 132 6.89 -7.96 1.45
CA TRP A 132 6.99 -9.12 0.58
C TRP A 132 8.27 -9.94 0.88
N HIS A 133 9.43 -9.31 1.06
CA HIS A 133 10.66 -10.01 1.46
C HIS A 133 10.49 -10.79 2.77
N THR A 134 9.81 -10.19 3.74
CA THR A 134 9.56 -10.84 5.04
C THR A 134 8.66 -12.06 4.91
N SER A 135 7.64 -12.01 4.05
CA SER A 135 6.66 -13.08 3.89
C SER A 135 7.04 -14.16 2.87
N HIS A 136 8.01 -13.91 1.96
CA HIS A 136 8.37 -14.79 0.85
C HIS A 136 9.85 -15.23 0.89
N ARG A 137 10.36 -15.51 2.09
CA ARG A 137 11.75 -15.97 2.29
C ARG A 137 12.04 -17.34 1.68
N PHE A 138 11.00 -18.15 1.46
CA PHE A 138 11.11 -19.49 0.94
C PHE A 138 10.39 -19.61 -0.40
N SER A 139 10.91 -20.48 -1.27
CA SER A 139 10.27 -20.79 -2.55
C SER A 139 8.94 -21.52 -2.33
N PRO A 140 7.82 -21.02 -2.90
CA PRO A 140 6.54 -21.73 -2.81
C PRO A 140 6.54 -23.07 -3.58
N ARG A 141 7.54 -23.31 -4.43
CA ARG A 141 7.66 -24.52 -5.24
C ARG A 141 8.49 -25.61 -4.58
N THR A 142 9.61 -25.24 -3.96
CA THR A 142 10.58 -26.18 -3.42
C THR A 142 10.67 -26.17 -1.90
N GLY A 143 10.21 -25.08 -1.25
CA GLY A 143 10.36 -24.87 0.19
C GLY A 143 11.77 -24.39 0.60
N GLU A 144 12.67 -24.21 -0.37
CA GLU A 144 14.04 -23.78 -0.10
C GLU A 144 14.14 -22.25 0.11
N PRO A 145 15.13 -21.77 0.89
CA PRO A 145 15.37 -20.35 1.03
C PRO A 145 15.67 -19.68 -0.32
N THR A 146 15.10 -18.53 -0.57
CA THR A 146 15.31 -17.75 -1.78
C THR A 146 16.34 -16.66 -1.57
N VAL A 147 16.98 -16.22 -2.66
CA VAL A 147 18.00 -15.15 -2.67
C VAL A 147 17.43 -13.90 -3.34
N SER A 148 17.66 -12.74 -2.73
CA SER A 148 17.28 -11.44 -3.26
C SER A 148 18.18 -11.05 -4.45
N GLU A 149 17.56 -10.68 -5.58
CA GLU A 149 18.23 -10.27 -6.83
C GLU A 149 17.59 -9.02 -7.42
N LYS A 150 18.18 -8.50 -8.50
CA LYS A 150 17.64 -7.37 -9.28
C LYS A 150 17.26 -6.17 -8.41
N GLY A 151 18.20 -5.74 -7.59
CA GLY A 151 17.97 -4.60 -6.71
C GLY A 151 16.92 -4.83 -5.62
N GLY A 152 16.62 -6.09 -5.28
CA GLY A 152 15.59 -6.45 -4.28
C GLY A 152 14.19 -6.66 -4.89
N TRP A 153 14.04 -6.67 -6.22
CA TRP A 153 12.73 -6.81 -6.87
C TRP A 153 12.39 -8.22 -7.33
N VAL A 154 13.31 -9.16 -7.15
CA VAL A 154 13.14 -10.57 -7.46
C VAL A 154 13.75 -11.39 -6.34
N ARG A 155 13.13 -12.48 -5.98
CA ARG A 155 13.77 -13.55 -5.20
C ARG A 155 13.92 -14.78 -6.07
N ARG A 156 15.12 -15.36 -6.07
CA ARG A 156 15.41 -16.56 -6.85
C ARG A 156 15.50 -17.78 -5.93
N ASP A 157 14.84 -18.83 -6.36
CA ASP A 157 15.06 -20.17 -5.82
C ASP A 157 16.37 -20.74 -6.40
N PRO A 158 17.41 -20.95 -5.58
CA PRO A 158 18.71 -21.40 -6.07
C PRO A 158 18.69 -22.85 -6.55
N VAL A 159 17.70 -23.65 -6.16
CA VAL A 159 17.60 -25.07 -6.54
C VAL A 159 16.90 -25.23 -7.89
N SER A 160 15.74 -24.59 -8.05
CA SER A 160 14.95 -24.69 -9.29
C SER A 160 15.31 -23.61 -10.33
N GLY A 161 16.00 -22.55 -9.93
CA GLY A 161 16.23 -21.35 -10.76
C GLY A 161 14.97 -20.50 -10.95
N GLY A 162 13.86 -20.85 -10.30
CA GLY A 162 12.58 -20.14 -10.40
C GLY A 162 12.63 -18.75 -9.75
N GLU A 163 12.01 -17.78 -10.40
CA GLU A 163 11.86 -16.42 -9.85
C GLU A 163 10.53 -16.30 -9.10
N VAL A 164 10.57 -15.58 -7.97
CA VAL A 164 9.42 -15.14 -7.20
C VAL A 164 9.38 -13.63 -7.26
N PHE A 165 8.23 -13.08 -7.62
CA PHE A 165 8.03 -11.64 -7.81
C PHE A 165 7.23 -11.04 -6.65
N PRO A 166 7.36 -9.73 -6.41
CA PRO A 166 6.55 -9.03 -5.43
C PRO A 166 5.06 -9.25 -5.67
N ARG A 167 4.32 -9.41 -4.58
CA ARG A 167 2.89 -9.65 -4.60
C ARG A 167 2.13 -8.34 -4.36
N THR A 168 1.04 -8.17 -5.10
CA THR A 168 0.05 -7.11 -4.87
C THR A 168 -1.34 -7.74 -4.91
N ASP A 169 -2.09 -7.62 -3.82
CA ASP A 169 -3.42 -8.21 -3.67
C ASP A 169 -4.48 -7.13 -3.97
N PRO A 170 -5.28 -7.26 -5.03
CA PRO A 170 -6.34 -6.31 -5.33
C PRO A 170 -7.48 -6.44 -4.32
N ALA A 171 -7.93 -5.28 -3.81
CA ALA A 171 -9.11 -5.17 -2.97
C ALA A 171 -9.97 -4.01 -3.47
N ILE A 172 -11.27 -4.21 -3.63
CA ILE A 172 -12.19 -3.12 -3.96
C ILE A 172 -12.55 -2.32 -2.71
N ILE A 173 -12.90 -1.06 -2.91
CA ILE A 173 -13.58 -0.21 -1.94
C ILE A 173 -14.64 0.58 -2.68
N VAL A 174 -15.87 0.61 -2.19
CA VAL A 174 -17.00 1.12 -2.96
C VAL A 174 -17.90 2.07 -2.17
N GLY A 175 -18.12 3.26 -2.74
CA GLY A 175 -19.16 4.18 -2.30
C GLY A 175 -20.50 3.79 -2.95
N VAL A 176 -21.40 3.22 -2.16
CA VAL A 176 -22.73 2.81 -2.62
C VAL A 176 -23.74 3.88 -2.26
N THR A 177 -24.53 4.33 -3.26
CA THR A 177 -25.63 5.29 -3.03
C THR A 177 -26.97 4.69 -3.45
N ASP A 178 -28.06 5.12 -2.77
CA ASP A 178 -29.42 4.79 -3.16
C ASP A 178 -30.06 5.87 -4.03
N ALA A 179 -31.36 5.75 -4.29
CA ALA A 179 -32.12 6.71 -5.11
C ALA A 179 -32.28 8.10 -4.48
N ASP A 180 -32.09 8.20 -3.15
CA ASP A 180 -32.16 9.45 -2.39
C ASP A 180 -30.78 10.04 -2.12
N ASP A 181 -29.72 9.55 -2.81
CA ASP A 181 -28.31 9.93 -2.65
C ASP A 181 -27.75 9.68 -1.22
N ARG A 182 -28.34 8.77 -0.45
CA ARG A 182 -27.80 8.35 0.84
C ARG A 182 -26.66 7.35 0.62
N ILE A 183 -25.59 7.46 1.39
CA ILE A 183 -24.41 6.58 1.28
C ILE A 183 -24.50 5.41 2.26
N LEU A 184 -24.13 4.22 1.78
CA LEU A 184 -23.99 3.02 2.62
C LEU A 184 -22.63 3.04 3.34
N LEU A 185 -22.69 2.93 4.66
CA LEU A 185 -21.50 2.82 5.52
C LEU A 185 -21.64 1.62 6.44
N GLY A 186 -20.54 0.89 6.60
CA GLY A 186 -20.41 -0.22 7.56
C GLY A 186 -19.56 0.19 8.76
N SER A 187 -19.80 -0.46 9.92
CA SER A 187 -18.91 -0.41 11.07
C SER A 187 -18.52 -1.81 11.51
N ASN A 188 -17.41 -1.95 12.20
CA ASN A 188 -16.93 -3.23 12.72
C ASN A 188 -17.02 -3.23 14.26
N ALA A 189 -17.48 -4.34 14.84
CA ALA A 189 -17.63 -4.48 16.29
C ALA A 189 -16.34 -4.27 17.09
N LEU A 190 -15.18 -4.42 16.44
CA LEU A 190 -13.87 -4.20 17.05
C LEU A 190 -13.39 -2.74 16.95
N TRP A 191 -14.15 -1.88 16.27
CA TRP A 191 -13.78 -0.47 16.14
C TRP A 191 -14.34 0.34 17.32
N GLU A 192 -13.76 1.53 17.49
CA GLU A 192 -14.32 2.52 18.40
C GLU A 192 -15.76 2.88 17.99
N SER A 193 -16.61 3.18 18.96
CA SER A 193 -17.98 3.59 18.70
C SER A 193 -18.02 4.82 17.78
N ASN A 194 -18.95 4.82 16.83
CA ASN A 194 -19.14 5.87 15.81
C ASN A 194 -18.04 5.92 14.72
N ARG A 195 -17.29 4.85 14.52
CA ARG A 195 -16.38 4.72 13.41
C ARG A 195 -17.04 3.93 12.29
N TYR A 196 -17.11 4.55 11.10
CA TYR A 196 -17.72 3.98 9.90
C TYR A 196 -16.73 4.00 8.74
N SER A 197 -16.91 3.10 7.77
CA SER A 197 -16.15 3.01 6.54
C SER A 197 -17.04 2.64 5.37
N LEU A 198 -16.56 2.89 4.16
CA LEU A 198 -17.08 2.25 2.96
C LEU A 198 -16.82 0.74 3.03
N LEU A 199 -17.64 -0.05 2.33
CA LEU A 199 -17.44 -1.48 2.19
C LEU A 199 -16.23 -1.76 1.31
N ALA A 200 -15.45 -2.79 1.67
CA ALA A 200 -14.23 -3.14 0.98
C ALA A 200 -13.89 -4.62 1.18
N GLY A 201 -13.47 -5.29 0.12
CA GLY A 201 -13.07 -6.69 0.21
C GLY A 201 -12.11 -7.11 -0.89
N PHE A 202 -11.49 -8.28 -0.73
CA PHE A 202 -10.53 -8.80 -1.67
C PHE A 202 -11.21 -9.34 -2.94
N VAL A 203 -10.53 -9.14 -4.07
CA VAL A 203 -10.92 -9.77 -5.33
C VAL A 203 -10.52 -11.24 -5.30
N GLU A 204 -11.46 -12.12 -5.58
CA GLU A 204 -11.22 -13.57 -5.60
C GLU A 204 -10.61 -14.05 -6.93
N PRO A 205 -9.85 -15.17 -6.94
CA PRO A 205 -9.32 -15.74 -8.17
C PRO A 205 -10.40 -16.08 -9.21
N GLY A 206 -10.27 -15.48 -10.40
CA GLY A 206 -11.23 -15.67 -11.50
C GLY A 206 -12.38 -14.66 -11.54
N GLU A 207 -12.42 -13.73 -10.60
CA GLU A 207 -13.42 -12.67 -10.50
C GLU A 207 -12.93 -11.37 -11.16
N SER A 208 -13.85 -10.60 -11.75
CA SER A 208 -13.56 -9.21 -12.18
C SER A 208 -13.71 -8.24 -11.00
N LEU A 209 -13.11 -7.05 -11.12
CA LEU A 209 -13.27 -6.00 -10.11
C LEU A 209 -14.74 -5.61 -9.90
N GLU A 210 -15.50 -5.52 -10.99
CA GLU A 210 -16.93 -5.18 -10.96
C GLU A 210 -17.75 -6.28 -10.28
N SER A 211 -17.40 -7.55 -10.54
CA SER A 211 -18.05 -8.70 -9.85
C SER A 211 -17.74 -8.71 -8.37
N ALA A 212 -16.49 -8.40 -7.98
CA ALA A 212 -16.10 -8.26 -6.58
C ALA A 212 -16.90 -7.15 -5.88
N VAL A 213 -17.12 -6.00 -6.52
CA VAL A 213 -17.98 -4.94 -5.97
C VAL A 213 -19.38 -5.45 -5.69
N MET A 214 -20.00 -6.16 -6.65
CA MET A 214 -21.36 -6.66 -6.50
C MET A 214 -21.45 -7.73 -5.41
N ARG A 215 -20.48 -8.64 -5.36
CA ARG A 215 -20.42 -9.74 -4.36
C ARG A 215 -20.22 -9.18 -2.94
N GLU A 216 -19.17 -8.39 -2.72
CA GLU A 216 -18.84 -7.84 -1.39
C GLU A 216 -19.98 -7.01 -0.82
N VAL A 217 -20.60 -6.11 -1.63
CA VAL A 217 -21.77 -5.36 -1.15
C VAL A 217 -22.90 -6.28 -0.78
N HIS A 218 -23.15 -7.33 -1.57
CA HIS A 218 -24.22 -8.28 -1.26
C HIS A 218 -23.92 -9.08 0.02
N GLU A 219 -22.71 -9.58 0.18
CA GLU A 219 -22.27 -10.37 1.34
C GLU A 219 -22.32 -9.55 2.63
N GLU A 220 -21.82 -8.32 2.60
CA GLU A 220 -21.74 -7.48 3.80
C GLU A 220 -23.05 -6.78 4.17
N SER A 221 -23.91 -6.45 3.20
CA SER A 221 -25.13 -5.66 3.45
C SER A 221 -26.43 -6.34 3.03
N GLY A 222 -26.38 -7.40 2.23
CA GLY A 222 -27.53 -7.99 1.60
C GLY A 222 -28.11 -7.17 0.43
N LEU A 223 -27.57 -6.00 0.13
CA LEU A 223 -28.03 -5.16 -0.98
C LEU A 223 -27.51 -5.68 -2.33
N ARG A 224 -28.27 -5.39 -3.37
CA ARG A 224 -27.81 -5.55 -4.75
C ARG A 224 -27.45 -4.20 -5.33
N VAL A 225 -26.32 -4.14 -6.03
CA VAL A 225 -25.84 -2.93 -6.67
C VAL A 225 -25.64 -3.11 -8.15
N VAL A 226 -25.75 -2.01 -8.88
CA VAL A 226 -25.57 -1.92 -10.32
C VAL A 226 -24.61 -0.80 -10.66
N ASP A 227 -24.15 -0.77 -11.91
CA ASP A 227 -23.34 0.30 -12.50
C ASP A 227 -22.07 0.63 -11.68
N PRO A 228 -21.21 -0.37 -11.35
CA PRO A 228 -19.94 -0.07 -10.70
C PRO A 228 -19.05 0.77 -11.62
N VAL A 229 -18.65 1.97 -11.15
CA VAL A 229 -17.81 2.92 -11.90
C VAL A 229 -16.48 3.08 -11.18
N TYR A 230 -15.38 2.77 -11.89
CA TYR A 230 -14.02 2.95 -11.39
C TYR A 230 -13.68 4.41 -11.18
N LEU A 231 -13.09 4.74 -10.03
CA LEU A 231 -12.66 6.08 -9.65
C LEU A 231 -11.14 6.25 -9.66
N GLY A 232 -10.42 5.24 -9.20
CA GLY A 232 -8.98 5.28 -9.06
C GLY A 232 -8.47 4.17 -8.16
N SER A 233 -7.13 4.07 -8.02
CA SER A 233 -6.51 3.08 -7.14
C SER A 233 -5.43 3.70 -6.27
N GLN A 234 -5.16 3.06 -5.13
CA GLN A 234 -4.16 3.48 -4.18
C GLN A 234 -3.42 2.27 -3.63
N PRO A 235 -2.07 2.24 -3.66
CA PRO A 235 -1.31 1.23 -2.94
C PRO A 235 -1.65 1.25 -1.44
N TRP A 236 -1.75 0.07 -0.85
CA TRP A 236 -2.06 -0.08 0.57
C TRP A 236 -1.19 -1.20 1.16
N PRO A 237 0.10 -0.89 1.46
CA PRO A 237 1.09 -1.89 1.85
C PRO A 237 0.90 -2.39 3.29
N PHE A 238 -0.30 -2.92 3.59
CA PHE A 238 -0.69 -3.47 4.89
C PHE A 238 -1.40 -4.83 4.72
N PRO A 239 -0.66 -5.90 4.37
CA PRO A 239 0.76 -5.88 4.01
C PRO A 239 1.03 -5.60 2.52
N ALA A 240 0.10 -5.87 1.58
CA ALA A 240 0.38 -5.87 0.14
C ALA A 240 -0.83 -5.55 -0.74
N SER A 241 -1.83 -4.81 -0.25
CA SER A 241 -3.05 -4.53 -1.01
C SER A 241 -2.87 -3.41 -2.02
N LEU A 242 -3.63 -3.50 -3.10
CA LEU A 242 -3.96 -2.39 -3.99
C LEU A 242 -5.46 -2.10 -3.81
N MET A 243 -5.79 -0.99 -3.18
CA MET A 243 -7.18 -0.55 -3.06
C MET A 243 -7.66 0.01 -4.39
N VAL A 244 -8.78 -0.50 -4.90
CA VAL A 244 -9.39 -0.11 -6.17
C VAL A 244 -10.76 0.50 -5.89
N GLY A 245 -10.87 1.82 -6.03
CA GLY A 245 -12.05 2.59 -5.65
C GLY A 245 -13.14 2.58 -6.74
N PHE A 246 -14.37 2.36 -6.29
CA PHE A 246 -15.58 2.38 -7.12
C PHE A 246 -16.67 3.24 -6.50
N THR A 247 -17.62 3.67 -7.34
CA THR A 247 -18.98 3.99 -6.94
C THR A 247 -19.94 2.98 -7.54
N ALA A 248 -21.07 2.72 -6.88
CA ALA A 248 -22.16 1.90 -7.39
C ALA A 248 -23.51 2.43 -6.86
N ARG A 249 -24.61 2.01 -7.49
CA ARG A 249 -25.97 2.38 -7.05
C ARG A 249 -26.71 1.13 -6.60
N VAL A 250 -27.54 1.29 -5.58
CA VAL A 250 -28.48 0.23 -5.19
C VAL A 250 -29.45 -0.03 -6.34
N GLU A 251 -29.74 -1.28 -6.65
CA GLU A 251 -30.68 -1.69 -7.69
C GLU A 251 -32.10 -1.19 -7.37
N ASP A 252 -32.76 -0.52 -8.33
CA ASP A 252 -34.08 0.04 -8.14
C ASP A 252 -35.12 -1.04 -7.77
N GLY A 253 -35.97 -0.73 -6.77
CA GLY A 253 -37.01 -1.64 -6.27
C GLY A 253 -36.49 -2.72 -5.31
N PHE A 254 -35.20 -2.77 -5.04
CA PHE A 254 -34.67 -3.68 -4.03
C PHE A 254 -34.87 -3.09 -2.63
N THR A 255 -35.91 -3.57 -1.95
CA THR A 255 -36.23 -3.19 -0.55
C THR A 255 -35.85 -4.30 0.45
N GLY A 256 -35.14 -5.32 -0.02
CA GLY A 256 -34.87 -6.52 0.76
C GLY A 256 -33.80 -6.31 1.79
N ALA A 257 -34.17 -6.44 3.05
CA ALA A 257 -33.27 -6.90 4.07
C ALA A 257 -33.03 -8.40 3.84
N ALA A 258 -32.19 -8.78 2.88
CA ALA A 258 -31.61 -10.11 2.91
C ALA A 258 -30.80 -10.17 4.20
N THR A 259 -31.09 -11.15 5.05
CA THR A 259 -30.18 -11.50 6.15
C THR A 259 -28.86 -11.84 5.50
N PRO A 260 -27.78 -11.10 5.81
CA PRO A 260 -26.49 -11.43 5.25
C PRO A 260 -26.19 -12.90 5.59
N ASP A 261 -25.87 -13.70 4.58
CA ASP A 261 -25.33 -15.05 4.80
C ASP A 261 -23.91 -14.89 5.34
N GLY A 262 -23.76 -14.63 6.64
CA GLY A 262 -22.45 -14.36 6.98
C GLY A 262 -21.95 -14.74 8.35
N ALA A 263 -21.08 -15.73 8.37
CA ALA A 263 -20.11 -15.96 9.43
C ALA A 263 -19.01 -14.88 9.52
N GLU A 264 -18.93 -13.93 8.58
CA GLU A 264 -17.91 -12.88 8.51
C GLU A 264 -18.41 -11.47 8.85
N ILE A 265 -19.71 -11.25 8.94
CA ILE A 265 -20.24 -9.97 9.43
C ILE A 265 -20.13 -9.96 10.95
N LEU A 266 -19.03 -9.43 11.44
CA LEU A 266 -18.79 -9.23 12.87
C LEU A 266 -19.66 -8.11 13.45
N ASP A 267 -20.43 -7.37 12.63
CA ASP A 267 -21.38 -6.41 13.12
C ASP A 267 -22.60 -6.20 12.20
N ARG A 268 -23.80 -6.18 12.79
CA ARG A 268 -25.10 -6.00 12.12
C ARG A 268 -25.46 -4.52 11.97
N GLY A 269 -24.50 -3.67 11.72
CA GLY A 269 -24.65 -2.23 11.73
C GLY A 269 -24.37 -1.53 10.42
N ALA A 270 -24.80 -2.09 9.26
CA ALA A 270 -24.88 -1.27 8.07
C ALA A 270 -25.96 -0.22 8.26
N GLN A 271 -25.60 1.04 8.46
CA GLN A 271 -26.54 2.15 8.56
C GLN A 271 -26.43 2.99 7.30
N VAL A 272 -27.58 3.27 6.68
CA VAL A 272 -27.69 4.28 5.64
C VAL A 272 -27.70 5.63 6.34
N ALA A 273 -26.63 6.42 6.18
CA ALA A 273 -26.54 7.77 6.74
C ALA A 273 -27.02 8.79 5.72
N ASP A 274 -27.77 9.78 6.18
CA ASP A 274 -28.13 10.95 5.39
C ASP A 274 -26.89 11.84 5.18
N ALA A 275 -26.57 12.15 3.93
CA ALA A 275 -25.41 12.96 3.55
C ALA A 275 -25.47 14.43 4.05
N SER A 276 -26.56 14.84 4.71
CA SER A 276 -26.73 16.19 5.27
C SER A 276 -26.19 16.36 6.71
N GLY A 277 -25.57 15.33 7.27
CA GLY A 277 -25.15 15.28 8.67
C GLY A 277 -23.65 15.07 8.91
N VAL A 278 -22.76 15.75 8.13
CA VAL A 278 -21.33 15.86 8.48
C VAL A 278 -20.94 17.33 8.56
#